data_ad68102669c0531eec8680907bad9f1a
#
_entry.id   ad68102669c0531eec8680907bad9f1a
#
_cell.length_a   1.000
_cell.length_b   1.000
_cell.length_c   1.000
_cell.angle_alpha   90.00
_cell.angle_beta   90.00
_cell.angle_gamma   90.00
#
_symmetry.space_group_name_H-M   'P 1'
#
loop_
_entity.id
_entity.type
_entity.pdbx_description
1 polymer ?
#
loop_
_entity_poly.entity_id
_entity_poly.type
_entity_poly.pdbx_seq_one_letter_code
_entity_poly.pdbx_strand_id
1 'polypeptide(L)'
;MINKYKVSENRLSIMEIERFAFHDGPGIRTVVFLQGCPLHCPWCSNPESQKRKPHLLHIKNKCIGCGRCEAICTRGNISIQDHFPVFNRQACVACKACERICPQNAIKFVGESITSSEIMEILLRDRDYYLNSGGGVTFSGGEAFTQFEGLMDLLIQCKNEKLHTSVETCGQVNLDKIKQALPLIDLFLFDIKHTDKDLLQKETGANLDTILTNLRYI
;
A
#
# COMPACT_ATOMS: atom_id res chain seq x y z
N MET A 1 -4.03 -19.03 -26.77
CA MET A 1 -4.73 -19.54 -25.58
C MET A 1 -5.40 -18.34 -24.93
N ILE A 2 -6.72 -18.30 -25.01
CA ILE A 2 -7.56 -17.13 -24.77
C ILE A 2 -7.71 -16.91 -23.27
N ASN A 3 -7.43 -15.70 -22.89
CA ASN A 3 -7.76 -14.96 -21.67
C ASN A 3 -8.63 -15.73 -20.65
N LYS A 4 -8.00 -16.51 -19.77
CA LYS A 4 -8.68 -17.32 -18.75
C LYS A 4 -9.20 -16.46 -17.58
N TYR A 5 -8.78 -15.20 -17.53
CA TYR A 5 -9.09 -14.26 -16.44
C TYR A 5 -9.71 -12.99 -17.02
N LYS A 6 -10.90 -12.66 -16.57
CA LYS A 6 -11.58 -11.41 -16.91
C LYS A 6 -10.96 -10.29 -16.07
N VAL A 7 -10.36 -9.31 -16.72
CA VAL A 7 -9.87 -8.10 -16.05
C VAL A 7 -11.08 -7.25 -15.65
N SER A 8 -11.17 -6.89 -14.39
CA SER A 8 -12.08 -5.87 -13.88
C SER A 8 -11.29 -4.59 -13.62
N GLU A 9 -11.91 -3.44 -13.72
CA GLU A 9 -11.26 -2.17 -13.41
C GLU A 9 -11.51 -1.80 -11.95
N ASN A 10 -10.67 -2.32 -11.04
CA ASN A 10 -10.77 -2.00 -9.63
C ASN A 10 -9.97 -0.72 -9.29
N ARG A 11 -10.48 0.05 -8.34
CA ARG A 11 -9.71 1.14 -7.75
C ARG A 11 -8.97 0.65 -6.50
N LEU A 12 -7.68 0.94 -6.47
CA LEU A 12 -6.80 0.62 -5.35
C LEU A 12 -6.39 1.89 -4.61
N SER A 13 -6.26 1.77 -3.30
CA SER A 13 -5.59 2.79 -2.49
C SER A 13 -4.12 2.45 -2.42
N ILE A 14 -3.27 3.26 -3.00
CA ILE A 14 -1.83 3.10 -2.96
C ILE A 14 -1.19 4.20 -2.10
N MET A 15 -0.13 3.86 -1.40
CA MET A 15 0.69 4.81 -0.67
C MET A 15 1.67 5.50 -1.62
N GLU A 16 2.35 4.71 -2.43
CA GLU A 16 3.41 5.14 -3.34
C GLU A 16 3.62 4.11 -4.45
N ILE A 17 4.18 4.56 -5.57
CA ILE A 17 4.79 3.69 -6.59
C ILE A 17 6.27 4.09 -6.69
N GLU A 18 7.14 3.22 -6.21
CA GLU A 18 8.58 3.39 -6.27
C GLU A 18 9.14 2.69 -7.51
N ARG A 19 9.74 3.48 -8.39
CA ARG A 19 10.37 2.97 -9.61
C ARG A 19 11.87 2.79 -9.36
N PHE A 20 12.47 1.81 -10.05
CA PHE A 20 13.91 1.50 -9.96
C PHE A 20 14.37 1.03 -8.57
N ALA A 21 13.52 0.27 -7.87
CA ALA A 21 13.88 -0.38 -6.61
C ALA A 21 14.83 -1.57 -6.86
N PHE A 22 15.77 -1.78 -5.93
CA PHE A 22 16.81 -2.83 -6.01
C PHE A 22 16.76 -3.82 -4.84
N HIS A 23 15.91 -3.59 -3.84
CA HIS A 23 15.89 -4.37 -2.61
C HIS A 23 14.61 -5.21 -2.42
N ASP A 24 13.66 -5.09 -3.35
CA ASP A 24 12.34 -5.68 -3.25
C ASP A 24 12.16 -6.89 -4.19
N GLY A 25 13.22 -7.68 -4.34
CA GLY A 25 13.31 -8.85 -5.19
C GLY A 25 14.43 -8.76 -6.22
N PRO A 26 14.56 -9.72 -7.14
CA PRO A 26 15.63 -9.76 -8.13
C PRO A 26 15.49 -8.66 -9.18
N GLY A 27 16.63 -8.16 -9.66
CA GLY A 27 16.73 -7.18 -10.75
C GLY A 27 16.18 -5.80 -10.39
N ILE A 28 15.95 -4.97 -11.41
CA ILE A 28 15.31 -3.65 -11.27
C ILE A 28 13.80 -3.85 -11.22
N ARG A 29 13.15 -3.24 -10.23
CA ARG A 29 11.72 -3.42 -10.01
C ARG A 29 10.98 -2.09 -9.88
N THR A 30 9.69 -2.14 -10.15
CA THR A 30 8.76 -1.11 -9.67
C THR A 30 7.95 -1.71 -8.54
N VAL A 31 7.97 -1.05 -7.39
CA VAL A 31 7.20 -1.46 -6.21
C VAL A 31 5.91 -0.64 -6.11
N VAL A 32 4.80 -1.34 -6.00
CA VAL A 32 3.48 -0.73 -5.73
C VAL A 32 3.16 -0.94 -4.26
N PHE A 33 3.26 0.12 -3.46
CA PHE A 33 2.93 0.09 -2.03
C PHE A 33 1.43 0.30 -1.83
N LEU A 34 0.71 -0.78 -1.56
CA LEU A 34 -0.73 -0.77 -1.30
C LEU A 34 -1.03 -0.33 0.13
N GLN A 35 -2.14 0.39 0.34
CA GLN A 35 -2.61 0.78 1.66
C GLN A 35 -3.50 -0.28 2.30
N GLY A 36 -3.42 -0.36 3.62
CA GLY A 36 -4.14 -1.29 4.47
C GLY A 36 -3.25 -2.43 4.94
N CYS A 37 -3.19 -2.60 6.25
CA CYS A 37 -2.53 -3.74 6.89
C CYS A 37 -3.40 -4.26 8.02
N PRO A 38 -3.55 -5.58 8.20
CA PRO A 38 -4.26 -6.14 9.34
C PRO A 38 -3.43 -6.04 10.63
N LEU A 39 -2.13 -5.75 10.51
CA LEU A 39 -1.20 -5.65 11.62
C LEU A 39 -0.97 -4.20 12.05
N HIS A 40 -0.47 -4.03 13.29
CA HIS A 40 -0.12 -2.73 13.87
C HIS A 40 1.26 -2.76 14.53
N CYS A 41 2.23 -3.36 13.85
CA CYS A 41 3.61 -3.51 14.35
C CYS A 41 4.17 -2.17 14.83
N PRO A 42 4.69 -2.05 16.07
CA PRO A 42 5.26 -0.80 16.57
C PRO A 42 6.58 -0.43 15.87
N TRP A 43 7.24 -1.38 15.23
CA TRP A 43 8.45 -1.18 14.42
C TRP A 43 8.16 -1.09 12.92
N CYS A 44 6.92 -0.80 12.50
CA CYS A 44 6.57 -0.73 11.09
C CYS A 44 7.38 0.36 10.36
N SER A 45 8.01 0.00 9.24
CA SER A 45 8.75 0.96 8.42
C SER A 45 7.83 1.96 7.73
N ASN A 46 6.59 1.55 7.42
CA ASN A 46 5.59 2.35 6.72
C ASN A 46 4.27 2.42 7.52
N PRO A 47 4.23 3.03 8.73
CA PRO A 47 3.06 3.02 9.58
C PRO A 47 1.85 3.73 8.96
N GLU A 48 2.08 4.65 8.03
CA GLU A 48 1.04 5.32 7.24
C GLU A 48 0.33 4.38 6.27
N SER A 49 0.95 3.27 5.88
CA SER A 49 0.32 2.26 5.03
C SER A 49 -0.72 1.40 5.75
N GLN A 50 -0.74 1.39 7.09
CA GLN A 50 -1.68 0.58 7.88
C GLN A 50 -3.14 0.96 7.62
N LYS A 51 -3.42 2.23 7.30
CA LYS A 51 -4.77 2.68 6.97
C LYS A 51 -5.13 2.34 5.52
N ARG A 52 -6.30 1.76 5.33
CA ARG A 52 -6.76 1.32 4.00
C ARG A 52 -7.15 2.46 3.05
N LYS A 53 -7.41 3.66 3.57
CA LYS A 53 -7.90 4.81 2.77
C LYS A 53 -6.90 5.96 2.82
N PRO A 54 -6.84 6.77 1.77
CA PRO A 54 -6.08 8.02 1.81
C PRO A 54 -6.43 8.84 3.05
N HIS A 55 -5.43 9.36 3.72
CA HIS A 55 -5.63 10.09 4.96
C HIS A 55 -4.61 11.19 5.16
N LEU A 56 -4.97 12.14 6.02
CA LEU A 56 -4.16 13.31 6.34
C LEU A 56 -3.13 12.98 7.41
N LEU A 57 -1.87 13.36 7.16
CA LEU A 57 -0.80 13.49 8.13
C LEU A 57 -0.57 14.95 8.49
N HIS A 58 -0.36 15.23 9.77
CA HIS A 58 0.05 16.53 10.26
C HIS A 58 1.45 16.45 10.86
N ILE A 59 2.39 17.15 10.25
CA ILE A 59 3.81 17.22 10.66
C ILE A 59 3.93 18.42 11.61
N LYS A 60 3.73 18.15 12.90
CA LYS A 60 3.63 19.20 13.92
C LYS A 60 4.84 20.14 13.99
N ASN A 61 6.04 19.61 13.84
CA ASN A 61 7.28 20.40 13.89
C ASN A 61 7.48 21.36 12.71
N LYS A 62 6.68 21.21 11.63
CA LYS A 62 6.64 22.14 10.49
C LYS A 62 5.51 23.16 10.61
N CYS A 63 4.56 22.92 11.50
CA CYS A 63 3.38 23.77 11.61
C CYS A 63 3.69 25.07 12.36
N ILE A 64 3.37 26.20 11.73
CA ILE A 64 3.51 27.55 12.31
C ILE A 64 2.20 28.11 12.87
N GLY A 65 1.13 27.33 12.92
CA GLY A 65 -0.16 27.77 13.49
C GLY A 65 -0.90 28.85 12.70
N CYS A 66 -0.63 29.01 11.40
CA CYS A 66 -1.14 30.16 10.61
C CYS A 66 -2.64 30.12 10.29
N GLY A 67 -3.38 29.08 10.62
CA GLY A 67 -4.84 28.94 10.42
C GLY A 67 -5.35 28.78 8.99
N ARG A 68 -4.51 28.86 7.95
CA ARG A 68 -4.94 28.78 6.54
C ARG A 68 -5.67 27.49 6.20
N CYS A 69 -5.30 26.38 6.84
CA CYS A 69 -5.93 25.07 6.63
C CYS A 69 -7.38 25.03 7.15
N GLU A 70 -7.67 25.70 8.27
CA GLU A 70 -9.04 25.87 8.77
C GLU A 70 -9.87 26.70 7.79
N ALA A 71 -9.35 27.87 7.40
CA ALA A 71 -10.06 28.81 6.50
C ALA A 71 -10.42 28.19 5.14
N ILE A 72 -9.58 27.29 4.59
CA ILE A 72 -9.84 26.65 3.29
C ILE A 72 -10.76 25.42 3.38
N CYS A 73 -11.00 24.90 4.59
CA CYS A 73 -11.78 23.70 4.76
C CYS A 73 -13.29 23.97 4.64
N THR A 74 -13.84 23.86 3.46
CA THR A 74 -15.27 24.09 3.17
C THR A 74 -16.23 23.17 3.95
N ARG A 75 -15.72 22.09 4.56
CA ARG A 75 -16.50 21.16 5.37
C ARG A 75 -16.37 21.39 6.88
N GLY A 76 -15.62 22.40 7.31
CA GLY A 76 -15.41 22.70 8.73
C GLY A 76 -14.73 21.57 9.53
N ASN A 77 -13.95 20.72 8.86
CA ASN A 77 -13.30 19.55 9.50
C ASN A 77 -11.96 19.89 10.17
N ILE A 78 -11.58 21.17 10.21
CA ILE A 78 -10.35 21.65 10.83
C ILE A 78 -10.72 22.82 11.74
N SER A 79 -10.26 22.79 12.97
CA SER A 79 -10.35 23.89 13.92
C SER A 79 -8.99 24.19 14.51
N ILE A 80 -8.71 25.46 14.82
CA ILE A 80 -7.46 25.83 15.51
C ILE A 80 -7.70 25.77 17.03
N GLN A 81 -6.88 25.00 17.75
CA GLN A 81 -6.86 24.91 19.18
C GLN A 81 -5.41 25.06 19.65
N ASP A 82 -5.15 25.90 20.64
CA ASP A 82 -3.79 26.17 21.17
C ASP A 82 -2.75 26.40 20.06
N HIS A 83 -3.11 27.24 19.08
CA HIS A 83 -2.28 27.59 17.90
C HIS A 83 -2.03 26.45 16.89
N PHE A 84 -2.61 25.27 17.08
CA PHE A 84 -2.43 24.14 16.17
C PHE A 84 -3.76 23.63 15.61
N PRO A 85 -3.75 23.12 14.38
CA PRO A 85 -4.95 22.56 13.77
C PRO A 85 -5.30 21.19 14.39
N VAL A 86 -6.57 21.06 14.75
CA VAL A 86 -7.21 19.79 15.12
C VAL A 86 -8.07 19.34 13.94
N PHE A 87 -7.91 18.10 13.54
CA PHE A 87 -8.54 17.54 12.33
C PHE A 87 -9.61 16.51 12.68
N ASN A 88 -10.84 16.72 12.23
CA ASN A 88 -11.84 15.65 12.20
C ASN A 88 -11.55 14.72 11.01
N ARG A 89 -10.71 13.71 11.25
CA ARG A 89 -10.26 12.78 10.22
C ARG A 89 -11.36 11.86 9.71
N GLN A 90 -12.38 11.59 10.52
CA GLN A 90 -13.50 10.70 10.13
C GLN A 90 -14.40 11.36 9.07
N ALA A 91 -14.61 12.67 9.18
CA ALA A 91 -15.41 13.44 8.22
C ALA A 91 -14.58 13.98 7.03
N CYS A 92 -13.26 13.77 7.04
CA CYS A 92 -12.37 14.26 5.99
C CYS A 92 -12.57 13.48 4.68
N VAL A 93 -12.82 14.21 3.60
CA VAL A 93 -13.02 13.63 2.25
C VAL A 93 -11.74 13.62 1.40
N ALA A 94 -10.60 13.89 1.99
CA ALA A 94 -9.29 13.87 1.34
C ALA A 94 -9.18 14.75 0.07
N CYS A 95 -9.85 15.92 0.05
CA CYS A 95 -9.81 16.85 -1.09
C CYS A 95 -8.47 17.56 -1.30
N LYS A 96 -7.53 17.39 -0.39
CA LYS A 96 -6.15 17.92 -0.39
C LYS A 96 -6.05 19.46 -0.40
N ALA A 97 -7.15 20.21 -0.20
CA ALA A 97 -7.14 21.68 -0.22
C ALA A 97 -6.21 22.26 0.87
N CYS A 98 -6.27 21.72 2.09
CA CYS A 98 -5.43 22.14 3.21
C CYS A 98 -3.94 21.80 3.00
N GLU A 99 -3.61 20.75 2.27
CA GLU A 99 -2.25 20.42 1.87
C GLU A 99 -1.70 21.47 0.91
N ARG A 100 -2.45 21.78 -0.15
CA ARG A 100 -2.03 22.75 -1.18
C ARG A 100 -1.82 24.17 -0.64
N ILE A 101 -2.61 24.58 0.36
CA ILE A 101 -2.51 25.95 0.94
C ILE A 101 -1.44 26.08 2.02
N CYS A 102 -0.89 24.97 2.52
CA CYS A 102 0.04 24.97 3.64
C CYS A 102 1.43 25.47 3.21
N PRO A 103 1.89 26.67 3.65
CA PRO A 103 3.15 27.25 3.18
C PRO A 103 4.38 26.50 3.72
N GLN A 104 4.20 25.70 4.79
CA GLN A 104 5.27 24.95 5.44
C GLN A 104 5.24 23.46 5.09
N ASN A 105 4.35 23.02 4.19
CA ASN A 105 4.13 21.60 3.90
C ASN A 105 3.94 20.77 5.18
N ALA A 106 3.30 21.35 6.19
CA ALA A 106 3.01 20.69 7.46
C ALA A 106 1.82 19.72 7.39
N ILE A 107 1.07 19.76 6.30
CA ILE A 107 -0.05 18.85 6.03
C ILE A 107 0.30 18.08 4.77
N LYS A 108 0.19 16.75 4.84
CA LYS A 108 0.35 15.84 3.70
C LYS A 108 -0.80 14.84 3.68
N PHE A 109 -1.22 14.46 2.50
CA PHE A 109 -2.08 13.28 2.33
C PHE A 109 -1.21 12.10 1.95
N VAL A 110 -1.41 11.01 2.68
CA VAL A 110 -0.84 9.71 2.34
C VAL A 110 -1.91 8.91 1.64
N GLY A 111 -1.52 8.36 0.53
CA GLY A 111 -2.35 7.52 -0.29
C GLY A 111 -3.11 8.26 -1.38
N GLU A 112 -3.33 7.51 -2.42
CA GLU A 112 -4.06 7.91 -3.61
C GLU A 112 -4.97 6.77 -4.05
N SER A 113 -6.14 7.10 -4.61
CA SER A 113 -7.04 6.11 -5.17
C SER A 113 -6.93 6.15 -6.69
N ILE A 114 -6.34 5.13 -7.28
CA ILE A 114 -6.14 5.00 -8.73
C ILE A 114 -6.65 3.65 -9.22
N THR A 115 -6.91 3.53 -10.50
CA THR A 115 -7.40 2.30 -11.11
C THR A 115 -6.26 1.31 -11.38
N SER A 116 -6.57 0.02 -11.47
CA SER A 116 -5.59 -0.99 -11.86
C SER A 116 -4.99 -0.70 -13.25
N SER A 117 -5.76 -0.15 -14.17
CA SER A 117 -5.29 0.24 -15.50
C SER A 117 -4.26 1.39 -15.44
N GLU A 118 -4.55 2.44 -14.65
CA GLU A 118 -3.60 3.56 -14.44
C GLU A 118 -2.28 3.07 -13.82
N ILE A 119 -2.34 2.11 -12.87
CA ILE A 119 -1.14 1.49 -12.31
C ILE A 119 -0.37 0.75 -13.41
N MET A 120 -1.06 -0.06 -14.20
CA MET A 120 -0.41 -0.82 -15.29
C MET A 120 0.26 0.08 -16.32
N GLU A 121 -0.32 1.23 -16.66
CA GLU A 121 0.34 2.22 -17.54
C GLU A 121 1.69 2.69 -16.98
N ILE A 122 1.78 2.87 -15.66
CA ILE A 122 3.04 3.26 -15.00
C ILE A 122 4.03 2.09 -15.07
N LEU A 123 3.59 0.87 -14.74
CA LEU A 123 4.44 -0.31 -14.72
C LEU A 123 5.03 -0.64 -16.09
N LEU A 124 4.24 -0.50 -17.14
CA LEU A 124 4.68 -0.80 -18.51
C LEU A 124 5.75 0.17 -19.05
N ARG A 125 5.88 1.37 -18.49
CA ARG A 125 6.97 2.31 -18.84
C ARG A 125 8.36 1.77 -18.51
N ASP A 126 8.45 0.85 -17.53
CA ASP A 126 9.72 0.31 -17.04
C ASP A 126 10.00 -1.11 -17.58
N ARG A 127 9.19 -1.60 -18.51
CA ARG A 127 9.26 -2.97 -19.03
C ARG A 127 10.66 -3.37 -19.51
N ASP A 128 11.34 -2.50 -20.24
CA ASP A 128 12.67 -2.80 -20.78
C ASP A 128 13.71 -2.96 -19.67
N TYR A 129 13.57 -2.20 -18.58
CA TYR A 129 14.46 -2.36 -17.42
C TYR A 129 14.21 -3.69 -16.71
N TYR A 130 12.95 -4.13 -16.60
CA TYR A 130 12.64 -5.45 -16.03
C TYR A 130 13.24 -6.57 -16.87
N LEU A 131 13.04 -6.55 -18.17
CA LEU A 131 13.53 -7.58 -19.07
C LEU A 131 15.07 -7.66 -19.09
N ASN A 132 15.75 -6.52 -19.09
CA ASN A 132 17.20 -6.47 -19.15
C ASN A 132 17.89 -6.84 -17.83
N SER A 133 17.21 -6.68 -16.69
CA SER A 133 17.79 -6.94 -15.36
C SER A 133 17.31 -8.26 -14.74
N GLY A 134 16.35 -8.95 -15.34
CA GLY A 134 15.64 -10.06 -14.70
C GLY A 134 14.75 -9.59 -13.54
N GLY A 135 14.32 -8.33 -13.58
CA GLY A 135 13.45 -7.71 -12.60
C GLY A 135 11.96 -7.88 -12.89
N GLY A 136 11.13 -6.93 -12.40
CA GLY A 136 9.70 -6.97 -12.61
C GLY A 136 8.93 -6.04 -11.69
N VAL A 137 7.76 -6.48 -11.25
CA VAL A 137 6.88 -5.73 -10.37
C VAL A 137 6.83 -6.37 -8.99
N THR A 138 6.83 -5.56 -7.93
CA THR A 138 6.59 -6.03 -6.55
C THR A 138 5.36 -5.33 -5.99
N PHE A 139 4.41 -6.10 -5.48
CA PHE A 139 3.27 -5.59 -4.73
C PHE A 139 3.55 -5.73 -3.24
N SER A 140 3.62 -4.60 -2.55
CA SER A 140 4.00 -4.46 -1.14
C SER A 140 3.11 -3.42 -0.44
N GLY A 141 3.63 -2.73 0.57
CA GLY A 141 2.99 -1.61 1.26
C GLY A 141 2.61 -1.93 2.70
N GLY A 142 1.31 -1.96 3.01
CA GLY A 142 0.81 -2.50 4.27
C GLY A 142 0.80 -4.02 4.20
N GLU A 143 -0.29 -4.57 3.66
CA GLU A 143 -0.42 -5.98 3.27
C GLU A 143 -1.17 -6.03 1.93
N ALA A 144 -0.51 -6.48 0.88
CA ALA A 144 -1.06 -6.44 -0.47
C ALA A 144 -2.41 -7.17 -0.60
N PHE A 145 -2.57 -8.29 0.10
CA PHE A 145 -3.81 -9.07 0.11
C PHE A 145 -5.02 -8.39 0.78
N THR A 146 -4.84 -7.25 1.46
CA THR A 146 -5.98 -6.48 2.01
C THR A 146 -6.85 -5.87 0.92
N GLN A 147 -6.28 -5.62 -0.25
CA GLN A 147 -6.98 -5.12 -1.44
C GLN A 147 -7.07 -6.21 -2.52
N PHE A 148 -7.55 -7.38 -2.13
CA PHE A 148 -7.45 -8.62 -2.88
C PHE A 148 -7.96 -8.52 -4.33
N GLU A 149 -9.13 -7.94 -4.56
CA GLU A 149 -9.72 -7.86 -5.90
C GLU A 149 -8.83 -7.01 -6.85
N GLY A 150 -8.33 -5.87 -6.35
CA GLY A 150 -7.43 -5.02 -7.10
C GLY A 150 -6.05 -5.66 -7.30
N LEU A 151 -5.52 -6.37 -6.30
CA LEU A 151 -4.28 -7.14 -6.44
C LEU A 151 -4.42 -8.21 -7.51
N MET A 152 -5.54 -8.96 -7.53
CA MET A 152 -5.80 -9.97 -8.56
C MET A 152 -5.86 -9.38 -9.95
N ASP A 153 -6.51 -8.21 -10.13
CA ASP A 153 -6.51 -7.51 -11.42
C ASP A 153 -5.09 -7.17 -11.90
N LEU A 154 -4.26 -6.63 -11.01
CA LEU A 154 -2.88 -6.27 -11.34
C LEU A 154 -2.04 -7.52 -11.68
N LEU A 155 -2.16 -8.59 -10.89
CA LEU A 155 -1.44 -9.85 -11.14
C LEU A 155 -1.84 -10.46 -12.49
N ILE A 156 -3.13 -10.47 -12.81
CA ILE A 156 -3.65 -10.96 -14.10
C ILE A 156 -3.08 -10.13 -15.26
N GLN A 157 -3.11 -8.80 -15.14
CA GLN A 157 -2.59 -7.91 -16.17
C GLN A 157 -1.08 -8.08 -16.34
N CYS A 158 -0.32 -8.14 -15.23
CA CYS A 158 1.12 -8.42 -15.27
C CYS A 158 1.42 -9.75 -15.97
N LYS A 159 0.65 -10.80 -15.67
CA LYS A 159 0.82 -12.12 -16.31
C LYS A 159 0.54 -12.08 -17.81
N ASN A 160 -0.50 -11.34 -18.24
CA ASN A 160 -0.82 -11.15 -19.66
C ASN A 160 0.32 -10.41 -20.39
N GLU A 161 0.95 -9.44 -19.72
CA GLU A 161 2.10 -8.68 -20.21
C GLU A 161 3.45 -9.40 -20.03
N LYS A 162 3.43 -10.63 -19.48
CA LYS A 162 4.63 -11.45 -19.19
C LYS A 162 5.64 -10.74 -18.28
N LEU A 163 5.16 -9.92 -17.35
CA LEU A 163 5.99 -9.31 -16.32
C LEU A 163 6.17 -10.28 -15.16
N HIS A 164 7.39 -10.38 -14.65
CA HIS A 164 7.68 -11.12 -13.43
C HIS A 164 7.06 -10.40 -12.22
N THR A 165 6.33 -11.13 -11.39
CA THR A 165 5.61 -10.58 -10.24
C THR A 165 6.16 -11.10 -8.93
N SER A 166 6.39 -10.20 -7.98
CA SER A 166 6.66 -10.53 -6.59
C SER A 166 5.56 -9.98 -5.69
N VAL A 167 5.25 -10.67 -4.62
CA VAL A 167 4.35 -10.16 -3.58
C VAL A 167 5.06 -10.25 -2.23
N GLU A 168 5.18 -9.11 -1.56
CA GLU A 168 5.59 -9.04 -0.18
C GLU A 168 4.38 -9.20 0.74
N THR A 169 4.46 -10.12 1.69
CA THR A 169 3.35 -10.42 2.59
C THR A 169 3.83 -10.79 3.98
N CYS A 170 3.10 -10.34 5.00
CA CYS A 170 3.29 -10.79 6.38
C CYS A 170 2.61 -12.15 6.65
N GLY A 171 1.90 -12.70 5.69
CA GLY A 171 1.20 -13.98 5.80
C GLY A 171 -0.06 -13.99 6.66
N GLN A 172 -0.47 -12.87 7.26
CA GLN A 172 -1.74 -12.74 7.99
C GLN A 172 -2.90 -12.55 7.00
N VAL A 173 -3.15 -13.56 6.19
CA VAL A 173 -4.07 -13.56 5.06
C VAL A 173 -4.95 -14.80 5.09
N ASN A 174 -6.17 -14.74 4.55
CA ASN A 174 -6.97 -15.93 4.33
C ASN A 174 -6.29 -16.84 3.30
N LEU A 175 -6.10 -18.12 3.63
CA LEU A 175 -5.43 -19.10 2.78
C LEU A 175 -6.06 -19.22 1.39
N ASP A 176 -7.39 -19.09 1.27
CA ASP A 176 -8.06 -19.19 -0.03
C ASP A 176 -7.70 -18.03 -0.98
N LYS A 177 -7.36 -16.86 -0.46
CA LYS A 177 -6.82 -15.75 -1.25
C LYS A 177 -5.43 -16.10 -1.79
N ILE A 178 -4.57 -16.68 -0.96
CA ILE A 178 -3.24 -17.15 -1.38
C ILE A 178 -3.37 -18.19 -2.47
N LYS A 179 -4.23 -19.21 -2.28
CA LYS A 179 -4.48 -20.25 -3.28
C LYS A 179 -4.90 -19.68 -4.64
N GLN A 180 -5.75 -18.67 -4.64
CA GLN A 180 -6.22 -18.04 -5.88
C GLN A 180 -5.11 -17.22 -6.57
N ALA A 181 -4.28 -16.51 -5.80
CA ALA A 181 -3.22 -15.65 -6.34
C ALA A 181 -1.94 -16.43 -6.72
N LEU A 182 -1.67 -17.55 -6.06
CA LEU A 182 -0.43 -18.34 -6.23
C LEU A 182 -0.05 -18.63 -7.70
N PRO A 183 -0.96 -18.99 -8.62
CA PRO A 183 -0.61 -19.25 -10.02
C PRO A 183 -0.15 -18.00 -10.79
N LEU A 184 -0.35 -16.82 -10.23
CA LEU A 184 -0.05 -15.52 -10.84
C LEU A 184 1.18 -14.85 -10.23
N ILE A 185 1.77 -15.42 -9.17
CA ILE A 185 2.90 -14.86 -8.43
C ILE A 185 4.12 -15.71 -8.71
N ASP A 186 5.21 -15.07 -9.16
CA ASP A 186 6.47 -15.77 -9.47
C ASP A 186 7.40 -15.84 -8.24
N LEU A 187 7.27 -14.90 -7.29
CA LEU A 187 8.09 -14.86 -6.06
C LEU A 187 7.29 -14.30 -4.88
N PHE A 188 7.38 -14.95 -3.73
CA PHE A 188 6.93 -14.41 -2.45
C PHE A 188 8.12 -13.89 -1.64
N LEU A 189 8.01 -12.66 -1.18
CA LEU A 189 8.86 -12.08 -0.14
C LEU A 189 8.08 -12.18 1.18
N PHE A 190 8.37 -13.23 1.96
CA PHE A 190 7.57 -13.56 3.12
C PHE A 190 8.20 -13.01 4.40
N ASP A 191 7.52 -12.09 5.06
CA ASP A 191 8.02 -11.35 6.22
C ASP A 191 7.39 -11.84 7.53
N ILE A 192 8.12 -12.69 8.26
CA ILE A 192 7.71 -13.18 9.58
C ILE A 192 8.09 -12.14 10.64
N LYS A 193 7.11 -11.41 11.17
CA LYS A 193 7.34 -10.30 12.10
C LYS A 193 7.86 -10.71 13.46
N HIS A 194 7.52 -11.90 13.94
CA HIS A 194 8.05 -12.51 15.18
C HIS A 194 7.81 -14.01 15.19
N THR A 195 8.69 -14.77 15.85
CA THR A 195 8.58 -16.24 15.94
C THR A 195 7.95 -16.73 17.25
N ASP A 196 7.93 -15.89 18.29
CA ASP A 196 7.18 -16.14 19.51
C ASP A 196 5.72 -15.79 19.32
N LYS A 197 4.83 -16.74 19.58
CA LYS A 197 3.39 -16.62 19.32
C LYS A 197 2.71 -15.53 20.16
N ASP A 198 3.07 -15.45 21.44
CA ASP A 198 2.42 -14.53 22.39
C ASP A 198 2.88 -13.10 22.14
N LEU A 199 4.18 -12.92 21.90
CA LEU A 199 4.75 -11.63 21.54
C LEU A 199 4.24 -11.15 20.19
N LEU A 200 4.17 -12.01 19.19
CA LEU A 200 3.60 -11.67 17.87
C LEU A 200 2.18 -11.15 18.01
N GLN A 201 1.33 -11.90 18.71
CA GLN A 201 -0.08 -11.52 18.93
C GLN A 201 -0.18 -10.21 19.70
N LYS A 202 0.58 -10.04 20.78
CA LYS A 202 0.55 -8.86 21.64
C LYS A 202 1.00 -7.60 20.90
N GLU A 203 2.12 -7.69 20.18
CA GLU A 203 2.76 -6.51 19.58
C GLU A 203 2.18 -6.15 18.19
N THR A 204 1.67 -7.13 17.45
CA THR A 204 1.24 -6.90 16.06
C THR A 204 -0.22 -7.21 15.78
N GLY A 205 -0.88 -7.99 16.65
CA GLY A 205 -2.22 -8.53 16.44
C GLY A 205 -2.27 -9.75 15.51
N ALA A 206 -1.11 -10.25 15.06
CA ALA A 206 -1.03 -11.39 14.14
C ALA A 206 -1.23 -12.74 14.85
N ASN A 207 -1.64 -13.74 14.06
CA ASN A 207 -1.75 -15.13 14.48
C ASN A 207 -0.66 -15.98 13.81
N LEU A 208 0.28 -16.51 14.59
CA LEU A 208 1.42 -17.29 14.09
C LEU A 208 0.99 -18.56 13.34
N ASP A 209 -0.05 -19.25 13.82
CA ASP A 209 -0.51 -20.48 13.18
C ASP A 209 -1.05 -20.22 11.77
N THR A 210 -1.76 -19.09 11.58
CA THR A 210 -2.22 -18.64 10.26
C THR A 210 -1.03 -18.35 9.34
N ILE A 211 -0.05 -17.60 9.83
CA ILE A 211 1.16 -17.23 9.08
C ILE A 211 1.93 -18.49 8.65
N LEU A 212 2.19 -19.40 9.58
CA LEU A 212 2.93 -20.64 9.28
C LEU A 212 2.15 -21.59 8.36
N THR A 213 0.81 -21.62 8.47
CA THR A 213 -0.03 -22.40 7.55
C THR A 213 0.12 -21.87 6.13
N ASN A 214 0.07 -20.55 5.95
CA ASN A 214 0.23 -19.90 4.66
C ASN A 214 1.63 -20.08 4.08
N LEU A 215 2.67 -19.92 4.92
CA LEU A 215 4.07 -20.13 4.51
C LEU A 215 4.34 -21.57 4.04
N ARG A 216 3.75 -22.57 4.70
CA ARG A 216 3.92 -23.97 4.30
C ARG A 216 3.17 -24.32 3.02
N TYR A 217 2.15 -23.54 2.67
CA TYR A 217 1.36 -23.77 1.48
C TYR A 217 2.03 -23.19 0.23
N ILE A 218 2.76 -22.07 0.35
CA ILE A 218 3.52 -21.43 -0.72
C ILE A 218 4.77 -22.26 -1.06
#